data_31be5e90d0364a390816183674bf0434
#
_entry.id   31be5e90d0364a390816183674bf0434
#
_cell.length_a   1.000
_cell.length_b   1.000
_cell.length_c   1.000
_cell.angle_alpha   90.00
_cell.angle_beta   90.00
_cell.angle_gamma   90.00
#
_symmetry.space_group_name_H-M   'P 1'
#
loop_
_entity.id
_entity.type
_entity.pdbx_description
1 polymer ?
#
loop_
_entity_poly.entity_id
_entity_poly.type
_entity_poly.pdbx_seq_one_letter_code
_entity_poly.pdbx_strand_id
1 'polypeptide(L)'
;MYEGRAAAGNYTGNYSARYGSFAGENQNTVMRPWVRAAVILVMFCSFGFPGTYIKVFGPSVEVITRYGIFFLQLFLMLVLSGDRIGEIKLIDIKPKYTPIYLFLATIFAVSMIATSEKGEEVVSCIRFSVTALFAIWLCEHFDVEELLGLIYRSMILYVAAAVTFAVLFPGLYDRKGDQQMAFLGMEDNKNVTAMILLFGIVMQLLLWRVRTADNVSVSSFFVGFLAVQLFLLVLSNSKGALVYCAAVVLLVLAAGDRFRVNVGMVCVLSSILFLVFAMTVLPMLEPLLNVIGKDATLTGRVPLWHQLLDVIRENHPLIGYGYGHFWYDKEALDLLHVGFSKTSFMNEITTGSHNSLIEMWVNTGLIGLLAYFAMLIAAFSRPRQIPADKYVFCMAYMAFFTLSGFTERCFGTFGYKMLFLFVAVAMGCQKTENGSIKHRQVYN
;
A
#
# COMPACT_ATOMS: atom_id res chain seq x y z
N MET A 1 -66.51 7.48 -16.47
CA MET A 1 -65.92 8.82 -16.62
C MET A 1 -64.94 9.05 -15.52
N TYR A 2 -63.68 8.91 -15.77
CA TYR A 2 -62.58 9.75 -15.30
C TYR A 2 -61.27 9.25 -15.96
N GLU A 3 -60.83 10.05 -16.92
CA GLU A 3 -59.53 9.90 -17.56
C GLU A 3 -58.45 10.37 -16.59
N GLY A 4 -57.42 9.58 -16.43
CA GLY A 4 -56.16 9.93 -15.73
C GLY A 4 -54.99 9.74 -16.66
N ARG A 5 -54.53 10.80 -17.35
CA ARG A 5 -53.33 10.84 -18.19
C ARG A 5 -52.08 10.64 -17.33
N ALA A 6 -51.28 9.66 -17.68
CA ALA A 6 -49.93 9.52 -17.18
C ALA A 6 -49.03 10.57 -17.82
N ALA A 7 -48.50 11.49 -17.01
CA ALA A 7 -47.43 12.40 -17.41
C ALA A 7 -46.06 11.69 -17.30
N ALA A 8 -45.43 11.46 -18.45
CA ALA A 8 -44.03 11.05 -18.52
C ALA A 8 -43.16 12.27 -18.13
N GLY A 9 -42.72 12.31 -16.89
CA GLY A 9 -41.77 13.32 -16.42
C GLY A 9 -40.36 12.98 -16.85
N ASN A 10 -39.79 13.86 -17.67
CA ASN A 10 -38.38 13.87 -18.07
C ASN A 10 -37.47 13.99 -16.82
N TYR A 11 -36.83 12.91 -16.40
CA TYR A 11 -35.76 12.93 -15.43
C TYR A 11 -34.40 13.29 -16.09
N THR A 12 -34.26 14.53 -16.58
CA THR A 12 -32.98 15.20 -16.77
C THR A 12 -32.79 16.20 -15.62
N GLY A 13 -32.71 15.72 -14.40
CA GLY A 13 -32.60 16.56 -13.20
C GLY A 13 -31.18 16.58 -12.67
N ASN A 14 -30.48 17.67 -12.94
CA ASN A 14 -29.51 18.37 -12.10
C ASN A 14 -28.63 17.53 -11.17
N TYR A 15 -27.63 16.85 -11.70
CA TYR A 15 -26.50 16.32 -10.96
C TYR A 15 -25.60 17.41 -10.33
N SER A 16 -25.69 18.66 -10.76
CA SER A 16 -24.87 19.78 -10.29
C SER A 16 -25.34 20.44 -8.98
N ALA A 17 -26.57 20.22 -8.54
CA ALA A 17 -27.14 20.97 -7.42
C ALA A 17 -26.94 20.32 -6.03
N ARG A 18 -26.50 19.05 -5.93
CA ARG A 18 -26.27 18.37 -4.64
C ARG A 18 -24.85 18.48 -4.06
N TYR A 19 -23.89 18.89 -4.87
CA TYR A 19 -22.50 19.07 -4.43
C TYR A 19 -22.19 20.49 -3.93
N GLY A 20 -23.15 21.42 -3.98
CA GLY A 20 -22.94 22.85 -3.71
C GLY A 20 -22.92 23.30 -2.25
N SER A 21 -23.08 22.44 -1.23
CA SER A 21 -23.26 22.93 0.16
C SER A 21 -22.15 22.56 1.16
N PHE A 22 -21.04 22.01 0.71
CA PHE A 22 -19.85 21.73 1.55
C PHE A 22 -18.57 22.45 1.13
N ALA A 23 -18.69 23.43 0.25
CA ALA A 23 -17.58 24.32 -0.09
C ALA A 23 -17.60 25.53 0.85
N GLY A 24 -16.91 25.42 2.00
CA GLY A 24 -16.25 26.62 2.51
C GLY A 24 -15.24 27.03 1.45
N GLU A 25 -15.47 28.16 0.82
CA GLU A 25 -14.60 28.95 -0.08
C GLU A 25 -13.32 28.26 -0.61
N ASN A 26 -13.46 27.21 -1.40
CA ASN A 26 -12.43 26.84 -2.37
C ASN A 26 -13.13 26.47 -3.68
N GLN A 27 -12.90 27.32 -4.67
CA GLN A 27 -13.40 27.21 -6.02
C GLN A 27 -13.32 25.77 -6.53
N ASN A 28 -14.45 25.22 -7.00
CA ASN A 28 -14.53 24.00 -7.78
C ASN A 28 -13.63 24.05 -9.03
N THR A 29 -12.34 23.87 -8.86
CA THR A 29 -11.46 23.50 -9.96
C THR A 29 -11.75 22.04 -10.27
N VAL A 30 -12.70 21.79 -11.18
CA VAL A 30 -12.89 20.47 -11.79
C VAL A 30 -11.52 20.00 -12.26
N MET A 31 -10.94 19.02 -11.56
CA MET A 31 -9.64 18.46 -11.93
C MET A 31 -9.63 18.12 -13.41
N ARG A 32 -8.67 18.68 -14.15
CA ARG A 32 -8.58 18.48 -15.59
C ARG A 32 -8.44 17.00 -15.92
N PRO A 33 -9.11 16.48 -16.98
CA PRO A 33 -9.08 15.05 -17.31
C PRO A 33 -7.67 14.45 -17.43
N TRP A 34 -6.71 15.23 -17.93
CA TRP A 34 -5.32 14.78 -18.06
C TRP A 34 -4.64 14.54 -16.70
N VAL A 35 -5.01 15.29 -15.65
CA VAL A 35 -4.48 15.08 -14.28
C VAL A 35 -4.94 13.75 -13.75
N ARG A 36 -6.23 13.43 -13.90
CA ARG A 36 -6.76 12.12 -13.51
C ARG A 36 -6.06 11.00 -14.29
N ALA A 37 -5.84 11.18 -15.59
CA ALA A 37 -5.11 10.20 -16.40
C ALA A 37 -3.67 10.02 -15.92
N ALA A 38 -2.97 11.10 -15.57
CA ALA A 38 -1.61 11.05 -15.02
C ALA A 38 -1.56 10.37 -13.65
N VAL A 39 -2.52 10.64 -12.76
CA VAL A 39 -2.63 9.95 -11.46
C VAL A 39 -2.91 8.45 -11.66
N ILE A 40 -3.79 8.07 -12.57
CA ILE A 40 -4.05 6.68 -12.93
C ILE A 40 -2.75 6.01 -13.42
N LEU A 41 -1.96 6.69 -14.25
CA LEU A 41 -0.68 6.18 -14.73
C LEU A 41 0.34 6.00 -13.58
N VAL A 42 0.46 6.98 -12.67
CA VAL A 42 1.32 6.85 -11.47
C VAL A 42 0.90 5.65 -10.63
N MET A 43 -0.39 5.48 -10.37
CA MET A 43 -0.91 4.36 -9.60
C MET A 43 -0.67 3.02 -10.32
N PHE A 44 -0.96 2.93 -11.61
CA PHE A 44 -0.69 1.74 -12.43
C PHE A 44 0.78 1.34 -12.35
N CYS A 45 1.67 2.28 -12.59
CA CYS A 45 3.09 2.03 -12.54
C CYS A 45 3.60 1.73 -11.11
N SER A 46 2.90 2.16 -10.06
CA SER A 46 3.27 1.86 -8.67
C SER A 46 2.95 0.41 -8.25
N PHE A 47 2.12 -0.31 -8.99
CA PHE A 47 1.88 -1.73 -8.75
C PHE A 47 3.10 -2.62 -8.99
N GLY A 48 4.08 -2.12 -9.67
CA GLY A 48 5.37 -2.76 -9.86
C GLY A 48 5.73 -2.81 -11.34
N PHE A 49 7.04 -2.69 -11.61
CA PHE A 49 7.62 -3.12 -12.87
C PHE A 49 8.35 -4.43 -12.60
N PRO A 50 7.73 -5.52 -12.96
CA PRO A 50 8.20 -6.84 -12.59
C PRO A 50 9.47 -7.22 -13.36
N GLY A 51 10.24 -8.13 -12.74
CA GLY A 51 11.40 -8.73 -13.37
C GLY A 51 11.13 -9.32 -14.75
N THR A 52 9.86 -9.67 -15.04
CA THR A 52 9.42 -10.15 -16.35
C THR A 52 9.49 -9.07 -17.44
N TYR A 53 9.18 -7.80 -17.12
CA TYR A 53 9.37 -6.69 -18.07
C TYR A 53 10.83 -6.46 -18.40
N ILE A 54 11.70 -6.59 -17.39
CA ILE A 54 13.16 -6.47 -17.57
C ILE A 54 13.65 -7.53 -18.54
N LYS A 55 13.09 -8.75 -18.47
CA LYS A 55 13.43 -9.84 -19.40
C LYS A 55 13.01 -9.55 -20.86
N VAL A 56 11.91 -8.78 -21.06
CA VAL A 56 11.40 -8.43 -22.40
C VAL A 56 12.06 -7.18 -22.95
N PHE A 57 12.15 -6.14 -22.14
CA PHE A 57 12.52 -4.79 -22.58
C PHE A 57 13.92 -4.34 -22.12
N GLY A 58 14.60 -5.19 -21.34
CA GLY A 58 15.92 -4.93 -20.79
C GLY A 58 15.91 -4.08 -19.51
N PRO A 59 17.03 -4.03 -18.77
CA PRO A 59 17.14 -3.37 -17.47
C PRO A 59 16.92 -1.85 -17.53
N SER A 60 17.16 -1.21 -18.65
CA SER A 60 16.96 0.23 -18.84
C SER A 60 15.51 0.65 -18.61
N VAL A 61 14.52 -0.23 -18.87
CA VAL A 61 13.10 0.09 -18.69
C VAL A 61 12.76 0.24 -17.21
N GLU A 62 13.36 -0.54 -16.33
CA GLU A 62 13.17 -0.38 -14.88
C GLU A 62 13.63 1.00 -14.42
N VAL A 63 14.83 1.41 -14.84
CA VAL A 63 15.40 2.72 -14.51
C VAL A 63 14.53 3.85 -15.05
N ILE A 64 14.18 3.81 -16.33
CA ILE A 64 13.32 4.81 -16.98
C ILE A 64 11.98 4.93 -16.26
N THR A 65 11.40 3.80 -15.86
CA THR A 65 10.09 3.83 -15.19
C THR A 65 10.20 4.37 -13.78
N ARG A 66 11.17 3.94 -12.98
CA ARG A 66 11.38 4.45 -11.62
C ARG A 66 11.55 5.96 -11.61
N TYR A 67 12.42 6.48 -12.47
CA TYR A 67 12.64 7.92 -12.56
C TYR A 67 11.47 8.65 -13.24
N GLY A 68 10.86 8.05 -14.27
CA GLY A 68 9.68 8.61 -14.93
C GLY A 68 8.53 8.85 -13.97
N ILE A 69 8.23 7.88 -13.08
CA ILE A 69 7.20 8.04 -12.06
C ILE A 69 7.58 9.09 -11.04
N PHE A 70 8.81 9.08 -10.57
CA PHE A 70 9.31 10.09 -9.64
C PHE A 70 9.15 11.51 -10.21
N PHE A 71 9.57 11.75 -11.45
CA PHE A 71 9.40 13.04 -12.11
C PHE A 71 7.93 13.37 -12.38
N LEU A 72 7.09 12.39 -12.69
CA LEU A 72 5.66 12.61 -12.89
C LEU A 72 4.97 13.01 -11.58
N GLN A 73 5.33 12.39 -10.45
CA GLN A 73 4.84 12.79 -9.12
C GLN A 73 5.23 14.22 -8.80
N LEU A 74 6.51 14.58 -9.00
CA LEU A 74 6.99 15.95 -8.80
C LEU A 74 6.27 16.95 -9.71
N PHE A 75 6.13 16.62 -11.00
CA PHE A 75 5.44 17.47 -11.97
C PHE A 75 4.00 17.73 -11.56
N LEU A 76 3.25 16.68 -11.17
CA LEU A 76 1.87 16.83 -10.72
C LEU A 76 1.78 17.73 -9.47
N MET A 77 2.66 17.54 -8.50
CA MET A 77 2.68 18.39 -7.30
C MET A 77 3.03 19.84 -7.62
N LEU A 78 4.01 20.09 -8.48
CA LEU A 78 4.48 21.46 -8.78
C LEU A 78 3.49 22.21 -9.66
N VAL A 79 2.97 21.57 -10.72
CA VAL A 79 2.09 22.24 -11.70
C VAL A 79 0.70 22.51 -11.17
N LEU A 80 0.23 21.68 -10.22
CA LEU A 80 -1.14 21.77 -9.69
C LEU A 80 -1.23 22.40 -8.31
N SER A 81 -0.11 22.71 -7.67
CA SER A 81 -0.11 23.43 -6.38
C SER A 81 -0.28 24.94 -6.55
N GLY A 82 -0.21 25.46 -7.76
CA GLY A 82 -0.41 26.88 -8.06
C GLY A 82 -1.84 27.16 -8.55
N ASP A 83 -2.51 28.16 -7.95
CA ASP A 83 -3.80 28.69 -8.44
C ASP A 83 -3.67 29.35 -9.83
N ARG A 84 -2.45 29.63 -10.24
CA ARG A 84 -2.08 30.15 -11.59
C ARG A 84 -0.86 29.38 -12.11
N ILE A 85 -0.90 29.03 -13.38
CA ILE A 85 0.26 28.51 -14.11
C ILE A 85 1.37 29.56 -14.01
N GLY A 86 2.43 29.29 -13.24
CA GLY A 86 3.57 30.17 -13.06
C GLY A 86 3.89 30.58 -11.61
N GLU A 87 2.97 30.40 -10.66
CA GLU A 87 3.28 30.49 -9.24
C GLU A 87 3.68 29.11 -8.71
N ILE A 88 4.97 28.84 -8.68
CA ILE A 88 5.51 27.69 -7.94
C ILE A 88 5.33 28.00 -6.45
N LYS A 89 4.19 27.64 -5.88
CA LYS A 89 4.10 27.58 -4.42
C LYS A 89 4.88 26.37 -3.98
N LEU A 90 5.98 26.61 -3.26
CA LEU A 90 6.64 25.54 -2.49
C LEU A 90 5.58 24.79 -1.70
N ILE A 91 5.75 23.48 -1.58
CA ILE A 91 4.86 22.58 -0.86
C ILE A 91 4.45 23.21 0.47
N ASP A 92 3.17 23.51 0.62
CA ASP A 92 2.63 24.11 1.85
C ASP A 92 2.72 23.06 2.97
N ILE A 93 3.66 23.30 3.90
CA ILE A 93 3.90 22.40 5.04
C ILE A 93 2.77 22.59 6.04
N LYS A 94 1.73 21.77 5.92
CA LYS A 94 0.58 21.81 6.80
C LYS A 94 0.88 21.11 8.13
N PRO A 95 0.72 21.79 9.30
CA PRO A 95 1.04 21.21 10.61
C PRO A 95 0.34 19.89 10.93
N LYS A 96 -0.86 19.65 10.36
CA LYS A 96 -1.58 18.39 10.55
C LYS A 96 -0.80 17.15 10.11
N TYR A 97 0.15 17.28 9.16
CA TYR A 97 0.99 16.19 8.67
C TYR A 97 2.35 16.07 9.38
N THR A 98 2.55 16.78 10.49
CA THR A 98 3.78 16.71 11.30
C THR A 98 4.26 15.28 11.58
N PRO A 99 3.39 14.28 11.89
CA PRO A 99 3.85 12.91 12.10
C PRO A 99 4.59 12.32 10.88
N ILE A 100 4.13 12.62 9.65
CA ILE A 100 4.78 12.18 8.41
C ILE A 100 6.12 12.89 8.24
N TYR A 101 6.15 14.21 8.42
CA TYR A 101 7.39 15.00 8.25
C TYR A 101 8.48 14.60 9.23
N LEU A 102 8.12 14.35 10.50
CA LEU A 102 9.08 13.89 11.51
C LEU A 102 9.61 12.50 11.18
N PHE A 103 8.75 11.60 10.71
CA PHE A 103 9.18 10.28 10.27
C PHE A 103 10.16 10.38 9.09
N LEU A 104 9.85 11.16 8.05
CA LEU A 104 10.72 11.35 6.89
C LEU A 104 12.08 11.97 7.30
N ALA A 105 12.05 12.98 8.16
CA ALA A 105 13.27 13.60 8.67
C ALA A 105 14.13 12.60 9.46
N THR A 106 13.51 11.73 10.26
CA THR A 106 14.21 10.69 11.01
C THR A 106 14.83 9.66 10.06
N ILE A 107 14.08 9.15 9.07
CA ILE A 107 14.61 8.22 8.06
C ILE A 107 15.81 8.82 7.32
N PHE A 108 15.69 10.08 6.89
CA PHE A 108 16.78 10.78 6.23
C PHE A 108 18.02 10.90 7.14
N ALA A 109 17.83 11.34 8.39
CA ALA A 109 18.91 11.53 9.33
C ALA A 109 19.65 10.23 9.67
N VAL A 110 18.92 9.14 9.99
CA VAL A 110 19.54 7.84 10.30
C VAL A 110 20.26 7.27 9.08
N SER A 111 19.69 7.41 7.88
CA SER A 111 20.34 6.94 6.67
C SER A 111 21.64 7.69 6.35
N MET A 112 21.68 9.02 6.58
CA MET A 112 22.90 9.81 6.36
C MET A 112 24.01 9.50 7.37
N ILE A 113 23.67 8.96 8.53
CA ILE A 113 24.65 8.58 9.56
C ILE A 113 25.12 7.13 9.31
N ALA A 114 24.23 6.23 8.89
CA ALA A 114 24.45 4.78 8.85
C ALA A 114 25.45 4.35 7.75
N THR A 115 25.54 5.07 6.64
CA THR A 115 26.31 4.62 5.49
C THR A 115 27.41 5.60 5.06
N SER A 116 28.45 5.05 4.46
CA SER A 116 29.51 5.80 3.76
C SER A 116 29.16 6.12 2.30
N GLU A 117 28.34 5.27 1.66
CA GLU A 117 27.90 5.42 0.26
C GLU A 117 26.67 6.33 0.13
N LYS A 118 26.85 7.61 0.47
CA LYS A 118 25.74 8.60 0.66
C LYS A 118 24.93 8.90 -0.61
N GLY A 119 25.43 8.58 -1.79
CA GLY A 119 24.77 8.96 -3.06
C GLY A 119 23.46 8.21 -3.32
N GLU A 120 23.45 6.91 -3.17
CA GLU A 120 22.28 6.07 -3.43
C GLU A 120 21.21 6.21 -2.33
N GLU A 121 21.62 6.35 -1.07
CA GLU A 121 20.70 6.54 0.05
C GLU A 121 20.00 7.90 -0.01
N VAL A 122 20.71 8.97 -0.39
CA VAL A 122 20.08 10.27 -0.63
C VAL A 122 18.99 10.13 -1.69
N VAL A 123 19.28 9.48 -2.80
CA VAL A 123 18.30 9.25 -3.87
C VAL A 123 17.12 8.39 -3.38
N SER A 124 17.40 7.36 -2.60
CA SER A 124 16.36 6.49 -2.02
C SER A 124 15.47 7.25 -1.04
N CYS A 125 16.05 8.04 -0.14
CA CYS A 125 15.32 8.88 0.81
C CYS A 125 14.52 9.98 0.10
N ILE A 126 15.06 10.59 -0.95
CA ILE A 126 14.33 11.59 -1.75
C ILE A 126 13.12 10.95 -2.44
N ARG A 127 13.28 9.80 -3.10
CA ARG A 127 12.16 9.08 -3.75
C ARG A 127 11.09 8.69 -2.74
N PHE A 128 11.51 8.20 -1.58
CA PHE A 128 10.59 7.86 -0.49
C PHE A 128 9.81 9.08 0.00
N SER A 129 10.51 10.21 0.20
CA SER A 129 9.90 11.48 0.63
C SER A 129 8.93 12.03 -0.42
N VAL A 130 9.29 12.00 -1.70
CA VAL A 130 8.40 12.42 -2.79
C VAL A 130 7.15 11.56 -2.85
N THR A 131 7.25 10.25 -2.64
CA THR A 131 6.08 9.36 -2.56
C THR A 131 5.15 9.74 -1.40
N ALA A 132 5.72 10.06 -0.23
CA ALA A 132 4.94 10.51 0.92
C ALA A 132 4.26 11.87 0.70
N LEU A 133 4.97 12.83 0.11
CA LEU A 133 4.42 14.15 -0.23
C LEU A 133 3.34 14.05 -1.31
N PHE A 134 3.53 13.18 -2.30
CA PHE A 134 2.52 12.91 -3.31
C PHE A 134 1.26 12.26 -2.72
N ALA A 135 1.39 11.40 -1.72
CA ALA A 135 0.25 10.86 -0.99
C ALA A 135 -0.52 11.94 -0.23
N ILE A 136 0.18 12.89 0.42
CA ILE A 136 -0.44 14.07 1.03
C ILE A 136 -1.18 14.90 -0.04
N TRP A 137 -0.54 15.14 -1.17
CA TRP A 137 -1.13 15.86 -2.29
C TRP A 137 -2.42 15.19 -2.80
N LEU A 138 -2.41 13.86 -2.95
CA LEU A 138 -3.62 13.10 -3.33
C LEU A 138 -4.76 13.33 -2.33
N CYS A 139 -4.48 13.27 -1.02
CA CYS A 139 -5.48 13.46 0.03
C CYS A 139 -6.02 14.90 0.14
N GLU A 140 -5.31 15.88 -0.39
CA GLU A 140 -5.74 17.28 -0.42
C GLU A 140 -6.59 17.63 -1.66
N HIS A 141 -6.44 16.85 -2.74
CA HIS A 141 -7.06 17.16 -4.03
C HIS A 141 -8.18 16.20 -4.43
N PHE A 142 -8.26 15.03 -3.81
CA PHE A 142 -9.27 14.02 -4.12
C PHE A 142 -10.00 13.60 -2.84
N ASP A 143 -11.32 13.47 -2.92
CA ASP A 143 -12.08 12.80 -1.88
C ASP A 143 -11.89 11.27 -1.94
N VAL A 144 -12.46 10.56 -0.96
CA VAL A 144 -12.26 9.10 -0.85
C VAL A 144 -12.90 8.37 -2.03
N GLU A 145 -14.10 8.79 -2.49
CA GLU A 145 -14.77 8.13 -3.61
C GLU A 145 -13.99 8.31 -4.92
N GLU A 146 -13.55 9.55 -5.17
CA GLU A 146 -12.79 9.87 -6.37
C GLU A 146 -11.45 9.12 -6.38
N LEU A 147 -10.72 9.10 -5.25
CA LEU A 147 -9.48 8.37 -5.12
C LEU A 147 -9.67 6.86 -5.35
N LEU A 148 -10.69 6.25 -4.73
CA LEU A 148 -11.05 4.86 -4.97
C LEU A 148 -11.42 4.59 -6.43
N GLY A 149 -12.09 5.55 -7.08
CA GLY A 149 -12.40 5.48 -8.50
C GLY A 149 -11.16 5.50 -9.40
N LEU A 150 -10.14 6.28 -9.04
CA LEU A 150 -8.84 6.30 -9.75
C LEU A 150 -8.08 5.00 -9.55
N ILE A 151 -8.05 4.47 -8.32
CA ILE A 151 -7.45 3.16 -8.01
C ILE A 151 -8.15 2.06 -8.81
N TYR A 152 -9.47 2.04 -8.84
CA TYR A 152 -10.26 1.06 -9.61
C TYR A 152 -9.89 1.06 -11.10
N ARG A 153 -9.78 2.24 -11.72
CA ARG A 153 -9.36 2.36 -13.12
C ARG A 153 -7.92 1.89 -13.34
N SER A 154 -7.02 2.20 -12.41
CA SER A 154 -5.63 1.71 -12.44
C SER A 154 -5.57 0.18 -12.33
N MET A 155 -6.44 -0.43 -11.52
CA MET A 155 -6.54 -1.88 -11.38
C MET A 155 -7.11 -2.55 -12.65
N ILE A 156 -8.05 -1.91 -13.35
CA ILE A 156 -8.51 -2.41 -14.66
C ILE A 156 -7.33 -2.48 -15.64
N LEU A 157 -6.52 -1.42 -15.72
CA LEU A 157 -5.34 -1.40 -16.57
C LEU A 157 -4.33 -2.47 -16.16
N TYR A 158 -4.07 -2.62 -14.86
CA TYR A 158 -3.16 -3.65 -14.36
C TYR A 158 -3.63 -5.06 -14.71
N VAL A 159 -4.88 -5.41 -14.43
CA VAL A 159 -5.42 -6.73 -14.71
C VAL A 159 -5.43 -7.02 -16.21
N ALA A 160 -5.84 -6.05 -17.04
CA ALA A 160 -5.80 -6.19 -18.49
C ALA A 160 -4.38 -6.44 -18.99
N ALA A 161 -3.40 -5.65 -18.54
CA ALA A 161 -1.99 -5.84 -18.89
C ALA A 161 -1.45 -7.18 -18.39
N ALA A 162 -1.77 -7.57 -17.14
CA ALA A 162 -1.31 -8.83 -16.55
C ALA A 162 -1.84 -10.07 -17.30
N VAL A 163 -3.11 -10.06 -17.69
CA VAL A 163 -3.70 -11.15 -18.49
C VAL A 163 -3.11 -11.17 -19.90
N THR A 164 -3.01 -10.01 -20.56
CA THR A 164 -2.41 -9.89 -21.89
C THR A 164 -0.98 -10.41 -21.89
N PHE A 165 -0.20 -10.01 -20.87
CA PHE A 165 1.20 -10.42 -20.74
C PHE A 165 1.34 -11.93 -20.51
N ALA A 166 0.49 -12.50 -19.65
CA ALA A 166 0.47 -13.93 -19.38
C ALA A 166 0.13 -14.77 -20.63
N VAL A 167 -0.72 -14.24 -21.52
CA VAL A 167 -1.12 -14.90 -22.78
C VAL A 167 -0.05 -14.76 -23.85
N LEU A 168 0.53 -13.55 -24.02
CA LEU A 168 1.49 -13.29 -25.10
C LEU A 168 2.88 -13.86 -24.83
N PHE A 169 3.28 -13.94 -23.54
CA PHE A 169 4.63 -14.32 -23.14
C PHE A 169 4.69 -15.48 -22.13
N PRO A 170 4.02 -16.64 -22.39
CA PRO A 170 3.96 -17.74 -21.43
C PRO A 170 5.34 -18.36 -21.13
N GLY A 171 6.30 -18.24 -22.04
CA GLY A 171 7.65 -18.81 -21.92
C GLY A 171 8.62 -17.96 -21.08
N LEU A 172 8.24 -16.75 -20.66
CA LEU A 172 9.10 -15.87 -19.86
C LEU A 172 9.12 -16.19 -18.36
N TYR A 173 8.16 -16.98 -17.92
CA TYR A 173 8.05 -17.35 -16.52
C TYR A 173 8.98 -18.50 -16.20
N ASP A 174 9.94 -18.26 -15.32
CA ASP A 174 10.74 -19.34 -14.70
C ASP A 174 9.87 -20.04 -13.63
N ARG A 175 9.02 -20.97 -14.11
CA ARG A 175 8.05 -21.68 -13.28
C ARG A 175 8.71 -22.87 -12.61
N LYS A 176 9.30 -22.66 -11.44
CA LYS A 176 9.88 -23.74 -10.63
C LYS A 176 8.98 -24.08 -9.45
N GLY A 177 8.99 -25.33 -9.03
CA GLY A 177 8.32 -25.78 -7.82
C GLY A 177 6.81 -25.46 -7.81
N ASP A 178 6.37 -24.79 -6.77
CA ASP A 178 4.97 -24.45 -6.52
C ASP A 178 4.42 -23.31 -7.38
N GLN A 179 5.25 -22.70 -8.23
CA GLN A 179 4.85 -21.66 -9.18
C GLN A 179 4.43 -22.21 -10.56
N GLN A 180 4.61 -23.52 -10.82
CA GLN A 180 4.39 -24.09 -12.15
C GLN A 180 3.01 -23.83 -12.76
N MET A 181 1.97 -23.86 -11.92
CA MET A 181 0.58 -23.69 -12.35
C MET A 181 -0.04 -22.37 -11.85
N ALA A 182 0.77 -21.48 -11.26
CA ALA A 182 0.27 -20.23 -10.70
C ALA A 182 0.11 -19.15 -11.77
N PHE A 183 -0.91 -18.29 -11.62
CA PHE A 183 -1.03 -17.07 -12.39
C PHE A 183 -0.03 -16.03 -11.82
N LEU A 184 0.94 -15.65 -12.63
CA LEU A 184 1.99 -14.67 -12.27
C LEU A 184 1.69 -13.27 -12.84
N GLY A 185 0.81 -13.17 -13.82
CA GLY A 185 0.48 -11.88 -14.45
C GLY A 185 1.69 -11.21 -15.09
N MET A 186 2.10 -10.07 -14.59
CA MET A 186 3.31 -9.36 -15.02
C MET A 186 4.49 -9.57 -14.05
N GLU A 187 4.26 -10.24 -12.92
CA GLU A 187 5.23 -10.44 -11.87
C GLU A 187 6.03 -11.74 -12.07
N ASP A 188 7.17 -11.83 -11.44
CA ASP A 188 7.98 -13.05 -11.40
C ASP A 188 7.66 -13.94 -10.18
N ASN A 189 6.84 -13.43 -9.25
CA ASN A 189 6.45 -14.10 -8.02
C ASN A 189 4.93 -14.08 -7.82
N LYS A 190 4.34 -15.27 -7.64
CA LYS A 190 2.90 -15.45 -7.40
C LYS A 190 2.35 -14.66 -6.21
N ASN A 191 3.15 -14.49 -5.14
CA ASN A 191 2.71 -13.77 -3.95
C ASN A 191 2.60 -12.26 -4.23
N VAL A 192 3.49 -11.70 -5.05
CA VAL A 192 3.42 -10.29 -5.44
C VAL A 192 2.14 -10.03 -6.23
N THR A 193 1.87 -10.82 -7.27
CA THR A 193 0.62 -10.75 -8.05
C THR A 193 -0.60 -10.86 -7.14
N ALA A 194 -0.60 -11.86 -6.26
CA ALA A 194 -1.71 -12.10 -5.33
C ALA A 194 -1.97 -10.90 -4.41
N MET A 195 -0.91 -10.25 -3.91
CA MET A 195 -1.06 -9.07 -3.05
C MET A 195 -1.59 -7.84 -3.81
N ILE A 196 -1.23 -7.67 -5.09
CA ILE A 196 -1.79 -6.59 -5.92
C ILE A 196 -3.28 -6.86 -6.19
N LEU A 197 -3.65 -8.10 -6.53
CA LEU A 197 -5.05 -8.47 -6.73
C LEU A 197 -5.87 -8.30 -5.44
N LEU A 198 -5.33 -8.73 -4.30
CA LEU A 198 -5.95 -8.53 -2.99
C LEU A 198 -6.17 -7.04 -2.69
N PHE A 199 -5.16 -6.19 -2.92
CA PHE A 199 -5.30 -4.75 -2.80
C PHE A 199 -6.44 -4.22 -3.68
N GLY A 200 -6.49 -4.64 -4.96
CA GLY A 200 -7.55 -4.24 -5.89
C GLY A 200 -8.95 -4.64 -5.41
N ILE A 201 -9.10 -5.88 -4.91
CA ILE A 201 -10.36 -6.39 -4.35
C ILE A 201 -10.81 -5.53 -3.16
N VAL A 202 -9.91 -5.25 -2.22
CA VAL A 202 -10.22 -4.43 -1.03
C VAL A 202 -10.65 -3.04 -1.44
N MET A 203 -9.92 -2.37 -2.34
CA MET A 203 -10.24 -1.02 -2.79
C MET A 203 -11.56 -0.98 -3.56
N GLN A 204 -11.85 -2.01 -4.37
CA GLN A 204 -13.13 -2.11 -5.08
C GLN A 204 -14.30 -2.33 -4.13
N LEU A 205 -14.15 -3.14 -3.09
CA LEU A 205 -15.19 -3.34 -2.06
C LEU A 205 -15.44 -2.05 -1.27
N LEU A 206 -14.41 -1.27 -0.97
CA LEU A 206 -14.56 0.05 -0.36
C LEU A 206 -15.32 1.02 -1.28
N LEU A 207 -14.99 1.04 -2.56
CA LEU A 207 -15.70 1.86 -3.55
C LEU A 207 -17.18 1.44 -3.65
N TRP A 208 -17.45 0.13 -3.63
CA TRP A 208 -18.82 -0.39 -3.60
C TRP A 208 -19.57 0.12 -2.36
N ARG A 209 -18.95 0.01 -1.19
CA ARG A 209 -19.55 0.46 0.08
C ARG A 209 -19.87 1.96 0.08
N VAL A 210 -18.95 2.81 -0.40
CA VAL A 210 -19.17 4.25 -0.49
C VAL A 210 -20.33 4.55 -1.45
N ARG A 211 -20.35 3.95 -2.63
CA ARG A 211 -21.42 4.16 -3.62
C ARG A 211 -22.79 3.67 -3.15
N THR A 212 -22.83 2.52 -2.48
CA THR A 212 -24.08 1.98 -1.94
C THR A 212 -24.64 2.88 -0.84
N ALA A 213 -23.80 3.46 -0.01
CA ALA A 213 -24.21 4.42 1.01
C ALA A 213 -24.83 5.69 0.40
N ASP A 214 -24.41 6.08 -0.80
CA ASP A 214 -24.98 7.20 -1.56
C ASP A 214 -26.10 6.81 -2.54
N ASN A 215 -26.61 5.56 -2.45
CA ASN A 215 -27.63 4.98 -3.33
C ASN A 215 -27.24 4.98 -4.81
N VAL A 216 -25.96 4.93 -5.13
CA VAL A 216 -25.46 4.82 -6.51
C VAL A 216 -25.40 3.34 -6.89
N SER A 217 -26.13 2.97 -7.95
CA SER A 217 -26.11 1.60 -8.46
C SER A 217 -24.75 1.27 -9.08
N VAL A 218 -24.26 0.06 -8.82
CA VAL A 218 -23.03 -0.45 -9.44
C VAL A 218 -23.37 -1.17 -10.74
N SER A 219 -22.53 -0.99 -11.76
CA SER A 219 -22.75 -1.65 -13.05
C SER A 219 -22.42 -3.14 -12.97
N SER A 220 -23.00 -3.96 -13.87
CA SER A 220 -22.66 -5.37 -14.02
C SER A 220 -21.18 -5.58 -14.37
N PHE A 221 -20.57 -4.66 -15.11
CA PHE A 221 -19.12 -4.67 -15.36
C PHE A 221 -18.31 -4.57 -14.06
N PHE A 222 -18.72 -3.71 -13.12
CA PHE A 222 -18.06 -3.57 -11.83
C PHE A 222 -18.07 -4.91 -11.04
N VAL A 223 -19.22 -5.58 -10.99
CA VAL A 223 -19.35 -6.88 -10.32
C VAL A 223 -18.53 -7.96 -11.05
N GLY A 224 -18.62 -7.97 -12.38
CA GLY A 224 -17.83 -8.90 -13.21
C GLY A 224 -16.32 -8.72 -13.02
N PHE A 225 -15.84 -7.47 -12.90
CA PHE A 225 -14.43 -7.21 -12.67
C PHE A 225 -13.97 -7.70 -11.29
N LEU A 226 -14.79 -7.55 -10.24
CA LEU A 226 -14.52 -8.16 -8.93
C LEU A 226 -14.39 -9.67 -9.01
N ALA A 227 -15.30 -10.34 -9.75
CA ALA A 227 -15.24 -11.78 -9.96
C ALA A 227 -13.95 -12.19 -10.70
N VAL A 228 -13.53 -11.43 -11.71
CA VAL A 228 -12.25 -11.68 -12.41
C VAL A 228 -11.06 -11.56 -11.46
N GLN A 229 -10.99 -10.53 -10.63
CA GLN A 229 -9.89 -10.37 -9.66
C GLN A 229 -9.85 -11.53 -8.65
N LEU A 230 -11.00 -11.95 -8.13
CA LEU A 230 -11.11 -13.10 -7.22
C LEU A 230 -10.67 -14.40 -7.91
N PHE A 231 -11.08 -14.62 -9.15
CA PHE A 231 -10.66 -15.77 -9.95
C PHE A 231 -9.14 -15.78 -10.16
N LEU A 232 -8.55 -14.66 -10.55
CA LEU A 232 -7.10 -14.55 -10.74
C LEU A 232 -6.34 -14.71 -9.42
N LEU A 233 -6.89 -14.22 -8.30
CA LEU A 233 -6.32 -14.42 -6.97
C LEU A 233 -6.27 -15.92 -6.62
N VAL A 234 -7.32 -16.67 -6.90
CA VAL A 234 -7.32 -18.14 -6.70
C VAL A 234 -6.29 -18.80 -7.62
N LEU A 235 -6.24 -18.40 -8.90
CA LEU A 235 -5.27 -18.92 -9.86
C LEU A 235 -3.82 -18.60 -9.49
N SER A 236 -3.56 -17.53 -8.72
CA SER A 236 -2.22 -17.22 -8.24
C SER A 236 -1.67 -18.28 -7.26
N ASN A 237 -2.52 -19.14 -6.73
CA ASN A 237 -2.17 -20.19 -5.77
C ASN A 237 -1.38 -19.68 -4.55
N SER A 238 -1.64 -18.45 -4.12
CA SER A 238 -1.03 -17.84 -2.92
C SER A 238 -1.94 -18.05 -1.70
N LYS A 239 -1.64 -19.08 -0.89
CA LYS A 239 -2.45 -19.44 0.28
C LYS A 239 -2.54 -18.29 1.31
N GLY A 240 -1.42 -17.57 1.53
CA GLY A 240 -1.38 -16.42 2.43
C GLY A 240 -2.30 -15.30 1.97
N ALA A 241 -2.27 -14.96 0.68
CA ALA A 241 -3.12 -13.91 0.13
C ALA A 241 -4.62 -14.25 0.21
N LEU A 242 -5.00 -15.53 0.05
CA LEU A 242 -6.40 -15.97 0.21
C LEU A 242 -6.87 -15.80 1.67
N VAL A 243 -6.04 -16.18 2.65
CA VAL A 243 -6.36 -15.99 4.07
C VAL A 243 -6.48 -14.50 4.40
N TYR A 244 -5.55 -13.68 3.93
CA TYR A 244 -5.58 -12.24 4.15
C TYR A 244 -6.79 -11.59 3.45
N CYS A 245 -7.18 -12.09 2.26
CA CYS A 245 -8.38 -11.64 1.56
C CYS A 245 -9.62 -11.88 2.42
N ALA A 246 -9.81 -13.09 2.92
CA ALA A 246 -10.94 -13.41 3.78
C ALA A 246 -10.97 -12.52 5.03
N ALA A 247 -9.83 -12.35 5.71
CA ALA A 247 -9.73 -11.53 6.91
C ALA A 247 -10.06 -10.05 6.65
N VAL A 248 -9.49 -9.45 5.61
CA VAL A 248 -9.74 -8.03 5.29
C VAL A 248 -11.16 -7.81 4.78
N VAL A 249 -11.70 -8.72 3.96
CA VAL A 249 -13.10 -8.63 3.49
C VAL A 249 -14.06 -8.69 4.67
N LEU A 250 -13.89 -9.63 5.60
CA LEU A 250 -14.70 -9.72 6.81
C LEU A 250 -14.60 -8.44 7.64
N LEU A 251 -13.40 -7.88 7.79
CA LEU A 251 -13.19 -6.63 8.49
C LEU A 251 -13.93 -5.47 7.80
N VAL A 252 -13.85 -5.35 6.47
CA VAL A 252 -14.54 -4.30 5.69
C VAL A 252 -16.05 -4.42 5.83
N LEU A 253 -16.58 -5.64 5.81
CA LEU A 253 -18.02 -5.91 5.97
C LEU A 253 -18.50 -5.63 7.40
N ALA A 254 -17.69 -5.98 8.42
CA ALA A 254 -18.00 -5.74 9.83
C ALA A 254 -17.76 -4.30 10.27
N ALA A 255 -17.03 -3.50 9.48
CA ALA A 255 -16.66 -2.14 9.81
C ALA A 255 -17.89 -1.27 9.97
N GLY A 256 -18.10 -0.76 11.19
CA GLY A 256 -19.17 0.16 11.54
C GLY A 256 -18.66 1.36 12.32
N ASP A 257 -19.50 2.38 12.47
CA ASP A 257 -19.15 3.62 13.20
C ASP A 257 -19.06 3.43 14.73
N ARG A 258 -19.50 2.29 15.24
CA ARG A 258 -19.61 2.05 16.69
C ARG A 258 -18.24 1.85 17.38
N PHE A 259 -17.30 1.21 16.70
CA PHE A 259 -15.99 0.89 17.28
C PHE A 259 -14.88 1.60 16.49
N ARG A 260 -14.48 2.77 16.97
CA ARG A 260 -13.36 3.52 16.42
C ARG A 260 -12.16 3.43 17.35
N VAL A 261 -11.19 2.64 16.95
CA VAL A 261 -9.92 2.43 17.66
C VAL A 261 -8.79 3.19 16.98
N ASN A 262 -7.67 3.36 17.69
CA ASN A 262 -6.45 3.82 17.07
C ASN A 262 -5.89 2.69 16.17
N VAL A 263 -6.18 2.78 14.88
CA VAL A 263 -5.77 1.78 13.87
C VAL A 263 -4.26 1.60 13.85
N GLY A 264 -3.50 2.68 13.99
CA GLY A 264 -2.02 2.63 14.04
C GLY A 264 -1.52 1.81 15.22
N MET A 265 -2.11 2.01 16.41
CA MET A 265 -1.74 1.21 17.59
C MET A 265 -2.08 -0.29 17.40
N VAL A 266 -3.24 -0.59 16.82
CA VAL A 266 -3.62 -1.99 16.52
C VAL A 266 -2.62 -2.62 15.55
N CYS A 267 -2.22 -1.90 14.49
CA CYS A 267 -1.23 -2.37 13.53
C CYS A 267 0.14 -2.64 14.18
N VAL A 268 0.61 -1.71 15.01
CA VAL A 268 1.88 -1.86 15.74
C VAL A 268 1.84 -3.10 16.64
N LEU A 269 0.82 -3.19 17.49
CA LEU A 269 0.69 -4.31 18.44
C LEU A 269 0.55 -5.65 17.71
N SER A 270 -0.30 -5.75 16.69
CA SER A 270 -0.49 -7.00 15.95
C SER A 270 0.79 -7.43 15.20
N SER A 271 1.56 -6.49 14.67
CA SER A 271 2.83 -6.79 14.00
C SER A 271 3.89 -7.31 14.98
N ILE A 272 4.00 -6.68 16.16
CA ILE A 272 4.91 -7.14 17.22
C ILE A 272 4.48 -8.51 17.73
N LEU A 273 3.19 -8.69 18.04
CA LEU A 273 2.67 -9.96 18.54
C LEU A 273 2.85 -11.09 17.52
N PHE A 274 2.63 -10.81 16.22
CA PHE A 274 2.89 -11.79 15.17
C PHE A 274 4.36 -12.20 15.12
N LEU A 275 5.28 -11.25 15.18
CA LEU A 275 6.72 -11.53 15.12
C LEU A 275 7.17 -12.36 16.34
N VAL A 276 6.72 -11.96 17.54
CA VAL A 276 7.01 -12.72 18.77
C VAL A 276 6.42 -14.13 18.68
N PHE A 277 5.16 -14.27 18.26
CA PHE A 277 4.54 -15.58 18.07
C PHE A 277 5.32 -16.46 17.07
N ALA A 278 5.67 -15.92 15.92
CA ALA A 278 6.36 -16.65 14.87
C ALA A 278 7.78 -17.09 15.29
N MET A 279 8.46 -16.29 16.09
CA MET A 279 9.83 -16.58 16.51
C MET A 279 9.92 -17.44 17.77
N THR A 280 8.90 -17.42 18.64
CA THR A 280 8.96 -18.11 19.93
C THR A 280 7.97 -19.27 20.03
N VAL A 281 6.71 -19.05 19.69
CA VAL A 281 5.64 -20.04 19.88
C VAL A 281 5.56 -21.03 18.70
N LEU A 282 5.67 -20.54 17.46
CA LEU A 282 5.53 -21.37 16.27
C LEU A 282 6.56 -22.52 16.22
N PRO A 283 7.85 -22.32 16.56
CA PRO A 283 8.81 -23.42 16.65
C PRO A 283 8.44 -24.48 17.68
N MET A 284 7.80 -24.09 18.81
CA MET A 284 7.33 -25.05 19.82
C MET A 284 6.19 -25.93 19.31
N LEU A 285 5.46 -25.48 18.30
CA LEU A 285 4.37 -26.22 17.65
C LEU A 285 4.86 -27.15 16.52
N GLU A 286 6.15 -27.21 16.25
CA GLU A 286 6.72 -28.01 15.16
C GLU A 286 6.31 -29.49 15.21
N PRO A 287 6.29 -30.19 16.38
CA PRO A 287 5.84 -31.57 16.43
C PRO A 287 4.39 -31.75 16.00
N LEU A 288 3.52 -30.78 16.29
CA LEU A 288 2.12 -30.80 15.90
C LEU A 288 1.97 -30.47 14.40
N LEU A 289 2.74 -29.51 13.90
CA LEU A 289 2.73 -29.11 12.48
C LEU A 289 3.22 -30.23 11.57
N ASN A 290 4.23 -31.00 12.03
CA ASN A 290 4.77 -32.15 11.30
C ASN A 290 3.71 -33.26 11.07
N VAL A 291 2.74 -33.43 11.97
CA VAL A 291 1.65 -34.38 11.82
C VAL A 291 0.78 -34.05 10.61
N ILE A 292 0.64 -32.77 10.28
CA ILE A 292 -0.12 -32.28 9.12
C ILE A 292 0.76 -31.97 7.89
N GLY A 293 2.03 -32.41 7.92
CA GLY A 293 2.97 -32.18 6.81
C GLY A 293 3.37 -30.72 6.63
N LYS A 294 3.40 -29.94 7.71
CA LYS A 294 3.84 -28.54 7.74
C LYS A 294 5.05 -28.39 8.64
N ASP A 295 5.94 -27.46 8.30
CA ASP A 295 7.06 -27.06 9.15
C ASP A 295 6.76 -25.74 9.89
N ALA A 296 7.52 -25.49 10.95
CA ALA A 296 7.42 -24.26 11.74
C ALA A 296 8.25 -23.10 11.16
N THR A 297 8.89 -23.28 9.99
CA THR A 297 9.83 -22.29 9.44
C THR A 297 9.16 -21.19 8.64
N LEU A 298 7.85 -21.27 8.37
CA LEU A 298 7.13 -20.39 7.44
C LEU A 298 7.84 -20.32 6.07
N THR A 299 8.20 -21.49 5.54
CA THR A 299 8.95 -21.61 4.29
C THR A 299 10.34 -20.94 4.39
N GLY A 300 11.05 -21.20 5.51
CA GLY A 300 12.40 -20.71 5.77
C GLY A 300 12.51 -19.26 6.26
N ARG A 301 11.40 -18.57 6.47
CA ARG A 301 11.40 -17.15 6.92
C ARG A 301 11.84 -16.99 8.37
N VAL A 302 11.42 -17.87 9.26
CA VAL A 302 11.78 -17.80 10.68
C VAL A 302 13.29 -17.86 10.91
N PRO A 303 14.04 -18.82 10.33
CA PRO A 303 15.50 -18.83 10.38
C PRO A 303 16.14 -17.56 9.81
N LEU A 304 15.62 -17.04 8.70
CA LEU A 304 16.08 -15.78 8.11
C LEU A 304 15.90 -14.59 9.08
N TRP A 305 14.76 -14.52 9.78
CA TRP A 305 14.50 -13.45 10.75
C TRP A 305 15.44 -13.50 11.94
N HIS A 306 15.74 -14.69 12.48
CA HIS A 306 16.75 -14.85 13.52
C HIS A 306 18.10 -14.31 13.09
N GLN A 307 18.56 -14.71 11.90
CA GLN A 307 19.86 -14.29 11.38
C GLN A 307 19.91 -12.77 11.13
N LEU A 308 18.86 -12.19 10.54
CA LEU A 308 18.78 -10.73 10.31
C LEU A 308 18.81 -9.97 11.64
N LEU A 309 18.09 -10.47 12.68
CA LEU A 309 18.09 -9.83 13.98
C LEU A 309 19.43 -9.95 14.70
N ASP A 310 20.17 -11.04 14.50
CA ASP A 310 21.52 -11.18 15.03
C ASP A 310 22.46 -10.18 14.32
N VAL A 311 22.45 -10.14 13.01
CA VAL A 311 23.28 -9.19 12.22
C VAL A 311 23.01 -7.74 12.62
N ILE A 312 21.76 -7.33 12.73
CA ILE A 312 21.44 -5.93 13.08
C ILE A 312 21.78 -5.62 14.53
N ARG A 313 21.52 -6.56 15.45
CA ARG A 313 21.79 -6.36 16.88
C ARG A 313 23.27 -6.18 17.17
N GLU A 314 24.13 -6.95 16.47
CA GLU A 314 25.57 -6.94 16.70
C GLU A 314 26.27 -5.76 16.02
N ASN A 315 25.76 -5.26 14.88
CA ASN A 315 26.46 -4.26 14.09
C ASN A 315 25.82 -2.87 14.17
N HIS A 316 24.52 -2.75 13.83
CA HIS A 316 23.85 -1.44 13.69
C HIS A 316 22.47 -1.36 14.35
N PRO A 317 22.30 -1.69 15.66
CA PRO A 317 20.99 -1.85 16.29
C PRO A 317 20.15 -0.57 16.31
N LEU A 318 20.76 0.59 16.42
CA LEU A 318 20.08 1.87 16.61
C LEU A 318 19.74 2.58 15.29
N ILE A 319 20.64 2.57 14.31
CA ILE A 319 20.53 3.37 13.09
C ILE A 319 20.32 2.53 11.82
N GLY A 320 20.50 1.18 11.91
CA GLY A 320 20.42 0.31 10.75
C GLY A 320 21.56 0.51 9.75
N TYR A 321 21.35 0.02 8.54
CA TYR A 321 22.32 0.09 7.43
C TYR A 321 22.04 1.23 6.44
N GLY A 322 21.03 2.06 6.66
CA GLY A 322 20.54 3.07 5.73
C GLY A 322 19.34 2.58 4.91
N TYR A 323 18.41 3.50 4.61
CA TYR A 323 17.15 3.15 3.95
C TYR A 323 17.36 2.65 2.53
N GLY A 324 17.04 1.36 2.33
CA GLY A 324 17.17 0.67 1.04
C GLY A 324 18.58 0.17 0.71
N HIS A 325 19.54 0.28 1.64
CA HIS A 325 20.95 -0.05 1.40
C HIS A 325 21.31 -1.49 1.77
N PHE A 326 20.77 -2.04 2.86
CA PHE A 326 21.17 -3.35 3.42
C PHE A 326 21.36 -4.45 2.37
N TRP A 327 20.43 -4.57 1.42
CA TRP A 327 20.47 -5.62 0.41
C TRP A 327 21.48 -5.38 -0.73
N TYR A 328 22.23 -4.29 -0.69
CA TYR A 328 23.34 -3.93 -1.59
C TYR A 328 24.67 -3.87 -0.85
N ASP A 329 24.64 -3.88 0.50
CA ASP A 329 25.82 -3.88 1.34
C ASP A 329 26.46 -5.28 1.37
N LYS A 330 27.68 -5.40 0.79
CA LYS A 330 28.37 -6.69 0.69
C LYS A 330 28.77 -7.25 2.04
N GLU A 331 29.22 -6.39 2.96
CA GLU A 331 29.64 -6.82 4.30
C GLU A 331 28.46 -7.36 5.09
N ALA A 332 27.32 -6.68 5.04
CA ALA A 332 26.08 -7.14 5.66
C ALA A 332 25.58 -8.46 5.07
N LEU A 333 25.64 -8.61 3.75
CA LEU A 333 25.26 -9.85 3.07
C LEU A 333 26.23 -11.00 3.37
N ASP A 334 27.54 -10.74 3.49
CA ASP A 334 28.52 -11.75 3.86
C ASP A 334 28.27 -12.24 5.28
N LEU A 335 27.96 -11.36 6.24
CA LEU A 335 27.56 -11.74 7.60
C LEU A 335 26.30 -12.60 7.61
N LEU A 336 25.33 -12.26 6.77
CA LEU A 336 24.09 -13.03 6.61
C LEU A 336 24.39 -14.41 6.00
N HIS A 337 25.26 -14.51 4.99
CA HIS A 337 25.62 -15.74 4.31
C HIS A 337 26.42 -16.71 5.19
N VAL A 338 27.31 -16.22 6.05
CA VAL A 338 28.07 -17.07 7.00
C VAL A 338 27.14 -17.88 7.91
N GLY A 339 26.03 -17.27 8.35
CA GLY A 339 25.02 -17.96 9.18
C GLY A 339 24.25 -19.06 8.44
N PHE A 340 24.17 -18.99 7.11
CA PHE A 340 23.33 -19.89 6.30
C PHE A 340 24.10 -20.87 5.40
N SER A 341 25.41 -20.92 5.46
CA SER A 341 26.27 -21.73 4.56
C SER A 341 25.90 -23.22 4.46
N LYS A 342 24.90 -23.69 5.22
CA LYS A 342 24.47 -25.09 5.27
C LYS A 342 23.03 -25.35 4.74
N THR A 343 22.30 -24.32 4.28
CA THR A 343 20.92 -24.50 3.82
C THR A 343 20.72 -24.01 2.40
N SER A 344 20.15 -24.86 1.52
CA SER A 344 19.88 -24.54 0.09
C SER A 344 18.90 -23.37 -0.14
N PHE A 345 18.24 -22.91 0.92
CA PHE A 345 17.27 -21.82 0.86
C PHE A 345 17.91 -20.46 0.56
N MET A 346 19.16 -20.24 0.95
CA MET A 346 19.85 -18.94 0.79
C MET A 346 20.31 -18.60 -0.61
N ASN A 347 20.44 -19.59 -1.51
CA ASN A 347 20.76 -19.30 -2.90
C ASN A 347 19.62 -18.58 -3.65
N GLU A 348 18.43 -18.50 -3.05
CA GLU A 348 17.25 -17.84 -3.60
C GLU A 348 16.87 -16.55 -2.84
N ILE A 349 17.45 -16.28 -1.65
CA ILE A 349 17.12 -15.07 -0.86
C ILE A 349 18.02 -13.92 -1.32
N THR A 350 17.56 -13.21 -2.29
CA THR A 350 18.39 -12.13 -2.83
C THR A 350 17.90 -10.71 -2.49
N THR A 351 16.69 -10.49 -1.96
CA THR A 351 16.18 -9.12 -1.98
C THR A 351 15.16 -8.72 -0.92
N GLY A 352 15.10 -9.33 0.28
CA GLY A 352 14.17 -8.82 1.29
C GLY A 352 13.99 -9.73 2.50
N SER A 353 13.63 -9.14 3.64
CA SER A 353 13.39 -9.84 4.91
C SER A 353 12.09 -10.66 4.93
N HIS A 354 11.20 -10.48 3.98
CA HIS A 354 9.84 -11.05 4.01
C HIS A 354 9.07 -10.75 5.31
N ASN A 355 9.41 -9.68 6.02
CA ASN A 355 8.68 -9.15 7.15
C ASN A 355 8.91 -7.64 7.26
N SER A 356 7.83 -6.86 7.32
CA SER A 356 7.92 -5.41 7.27
C SER A 356 8.58 -4.77 8.49
N LEU A 357 8.42 -5.35 9.70
CA LEU A 357 9.09 -4.79 10.89
C LEU A 357 10.59 -5.02 10.84
N ILE A 358 11.02 -6.23 10.50
CA ILE A 358 12.43 -6.58 10.36
C ILE A 358 13.06 -5.74 9.24
N GLU A 359 12.37 -5.59 8.10
CA GLU A 359 12.84 -4.74 6.99
C GLU A 359 13.06 -3.30 7.44
N MET A 360 12.12 -2.72 8.20
CA MET A 360 12.28 -1.37 8.73
C MET A 360 13.45 -1.29 9.70
N TRP A 361 13.57 -2.26 10.61
CA TRP A 361 14.66 -2.26 11.59
C TRP A 361 16.03 -2.40 10.92
N VAL A 362 16.19 -3.33 10.00
CA VAL A 362 17.43 -3.54 9.26
C VAL A 362 17.87 -2.27 8.51
N ASN A 363 16.92 -1.59 7.85
CA ASN A 363 17.22 -0.40 7.08
C ASN A 363 17.45 0.86 7.93
N THR A 364 16.74 1.03 9.06
CA THR A 364 16.70 2.32 9.78
C THR A 364 16.96 2.20 11.28
N GLY A 365 17.29 1.00 11.73
CA GLY A 365 17.53 0.71 13.14
C GLY A 365 16.30 0.88 14.03
N LEU A 366 16.51 0.79 15.32
CA LEU A 366 15.46 0.97 16.32
C LEU A 366 14.88 2.39 16.29
N ILE A 367 15.72 3.40 15.98
CA ILE A 367 15.28 4.82 15.91
C ILE A 367 14.24 4.99 14.80
N GLY A 368 14.50 4.48 13.59
CA GLY A 368 13.54 4.56 12.49
C GLY A 368 12.28 3.72 12.72
N LEU A 369 12.42 2.55 13.33
CA LEU A 369 11.29 1.70 13.71
C LEU A 369 10.37 2.40 14.74
N LEU A 370 10.94 3.03 15.77
CA LEU A 370 10.17 3.80 16.76
C LEU A 370 9.52 5.04 16.15
N ALA A 371 10.21 5.73 15.23
CA ALA A 371 9.62 6.85 14.49
C ALA A 371 8.44 6.41 13.61
N TYR A 372 8.52 5.22 12.97
CA TYR A 372 7.41 4.63 12.24
C TYR A 372 6.21 4.34 13.16
N PHE A 373 6.46 3.72 14.32
CA PHE A 373 5.39 3.47 15.30
C PHE A 373 4.75 4.77 15.79
N ALA A 374 5.59 5.77 16.13
CA ALA A 374 5.11 7.08 16.56
C ALA A 374 4.26 7.76 15.48
N MET A 375 4.67 7.69 14.22
CA MET A 375 3.89 8.22 13.10
C MET A 375 2.51 7.56 13.02
N LEU A 376 2.43 6.23 13.07
CA LEU A 376 1.17 5.50 13.00
C LEU A 376 0.25 5.84 14.17
N ILE A 377 0.76 5.78 15.40
CA ILE A 377 -0.03 6.04 16.62
C ILE A 377 -0.53 7.49 16.64
N ALA A 378 0.32 8.46 16.26
CA ALA A 378 -0.04 9.87 16.24
C ALA A 378 -1.07 10.21 15.17
N ALA A 379 -0.94 9.65 13.96
CA ALA A 379 -1.90 9.86 12.88
C ALA A 379 -3.32 9.44 13.28
N PHE A 380 -3.46 8.32 13.99
CA PHE A 380 -4.74 7.75 14.40
C PHE A 380 -5.10 8.01 15.87
N SER A 381 -4.44 8.97 16.54
CA SER A 381 -4.64 9.25 17.98
C SER A 381 -6.05 9.69 18.38
N ARG A 382 -6.83 10.25 17.45
CA ARG A 382 -8.20 10.70 17.68
C ARG A 382 -9.16 10.11 16.64
N PRO A 383 -9.43 8.79 16.67
CA PRO A 383 -10.15 8.10 15.60
C PRO A 383 -11.57 8.60 15.38
N ARG A 384 -12.24 9.14 16.43
CA ARG A 384 -13.59 9.71 16.32
C ARG A 384 -13.64 11.04 15.57
N GLN A 385 -12.52 11.73 15.43
CA GLN A 385 -12.41 12.99 14.67
C GLN A 385 -12.09 12.75 13.19
N ILE A 386 -11.73 11.54 12.80
CA ILE A 386 -11.50 11.19 11.39
C ILE A 386 -12.86 11.02 10.71
N PRO A 387 -13.14 11.63 9.55
CA PRO A 387 -14.38 11.40 8.78
C PRO A 387 -14.62 9.90 8.55
N ALA A 388 -15.90 9.47 8.53
CA ALA A 388 -16.25 8.05 8.53
C ALA A 388 -15.71 7.30 7.31
N ASP A 389 -15.83 7.88 6.14
CA ASP A 389 -15.32 7.37 4.86
C ASP A 389 -13.81 7.19 4.88
N LYS A 390 -13.07 8.21 5.36
CA LYS A 390 -11.62 8.16 5.52
C LYS A 390 -11.20 7.12 6.56
N TYR A 391 -11.92 7.03 7.68
CA TYR A 391 -11.62 6.04 8.72
C TYR A 391 -11.75 4.60 8.20
N VAL A 392 -12.81 4.30 7.45
CA VAL A 392 -13.03 2.97 6.87
C VAL A 392 -11.96 2.63 5.84
N PHE A 393 -11.57 3.60 5.00
CA PHE A 393 -10.43 3.45 4.09
C PHE A 393 -9.14 3.12 4.86
N CYS A 394 -8.81 3.94 5.87
CA CYS A 394 -7.62 3.75 6.69
C CYS A 394 -7.59 2.37 7.34
N MET A 395 -8.71 1.95 7.96
CA MET A 395 -8.82 0.67 8.64
C MET A 395 -8.61 -0.49 7.67
N ALA A 396 -9.26 -0.49 6.51
CA ALA A 396 -9.15 -1.55 5.53
C ALA A 396 -7.75 -1.61 4.92
N TYR A 397 -7.18 -0.46 4.55
CA TYR A 397 -5.84 -0.42 4.00
C TYR A 397 -4.78 -0.83 5.03
N MET A 398 -4.86 -0.31 6.25
CA MET A 398 -3.90 -0.65 7.31
C MET A 398 -3.98 -2.13 7.70
N ALA A 399 -5.16 -2.74 7.68
CA ALA A 399 -5.31 -4.18 7.86
C ALA A 399 -4.63 -4.95 6.72
N PHE A 400 -4.88 -4.57 5.46
CA PHE A 400 -4.18 -5.14 4.31
C PHE A 400 -2.65 -5.00 4.44
N PHE A 401 -2.16 -3.79 4.75
CA PHE A 401 -0.73 -3.51 4.87
C PHE A 401 -0.09 -4.35 5.98
N THR A 402 -0.72 -4.43 7.14
CA THR A 402 -0.23 -5.16 8.30
C THR A 402 -0.19 -6.66 8.06
N LEU A 403 -1.28 -7.25 7.56
CA LEU A 403 -1.34 -8.68 7.26
C LEU A 403 -0.35 -9.06 6.16
N SER A 404 -0.26 -8.27 5.10
CA SER A 404 0.75 -8.50 4.06
C SER A 404 2.18 -8.35 4.60
N GLY A 405 2.39 -7.43 5.52
CA GLY A 405 3.67 -7.17 6.18
C GLY A 405 4.16 -8.26 7.13
N PHE A 406 3.29 -9.18 7.54
CA PHE A 406 3.69 -10.32 8.35
C PHE A 406 4.63 -11.27 7.60
N THR A 407 4.39 -11.46 6.31
CA THR A 407 5.09 -12.46 5.50
C THR A 407 5.70 -11.91 4.22
N GLU A 408 5.53 -10.61 3.95
CA GLU A 408 6.09 -9.96 2.78
C GLU A 408 6.74 -8.62 3.14
N ARG A 409 7.75 -8.23 2.39
CA ARG A 409 8.35 -6.90 2.48
C ARG A 409 7.36 -5.85 1.97
N CYS A 410 6.94 -4.93 2.83
CA CYS A 410 6.10 -3.80 2.43
C CYS A 410 6.89 -2.50 2.27
N PHE A 411 8.02 -2.35 2.98
CA PHE A 411 8.89 -1.20 2.85
C PHE A 411 9.80 -1.32 1.62
N GLY A 412 9.78 -0.30 0.79
CA GLY A 412 10.62 -0.17 -0.38
C GLY A 412 10.68 1.30 -0.80
N THR A 413 11.63 1.66 -1.64
CA THR A 413 11.81 3.06 -2.09
C THR A 413 10.71 3.52 -3.02
N PHE A 414 9.97 2.58 -3.59
CA PHE A 414 8.91 2.83 -4.56
C PHE A 414 7.90 1.66 -4.55
N GLY A 415 6.61 1.96 -4.68
CA GLY A 415 5.56 0.96 -4.83
C GLY A 415 4.23 1.38 -4.19
N TYR A 416 3.15 0.72 -4.64
CA TYR A 416 1.79 1.02 -4.19
C TYR A 416 1.61 0.87 -2.68
N LYS A 417 2.27 -0.13 -2.06
CA LYS A 417 2.17 -0.36 -0.62
C LYS A 417 2.61 0.88 0.17
N MET A 418 3.72 1.52 -0.22
CA MET A 418 4.20 2.73 0.45
C MET A 418 3.36 3.95 0.11
N LEU A 419 2.98 4.12 -1.16
CA LEU A 419 2.11 5.22 -1.57
C LEU A 419 0.81 5.23 -0.75
N PHE A 420 0.13 4.09 -0.67
CA PHE A 420 -1.15 4.02 0.04
C PHE A 420 -1.01 3.93 1.55
N LEU A 421 0.15 3.51 2.10
CA LEU A 421 0.46 3.69 3.53
C LEU A 421 0.42 5.18 3.87
N PHE A 422 1.13 6.01 3.10
CA PHE A 422 1.12 7.44 3.34
C PHE A 422 -0.23 8.10 3.05
N VAL A 423 -1.01 7.60 2.09
CA VAL A 423 -2.40 8.03 1.88
C VAL A 423 -3.23 7.74 3.14
N ALA A 424 -3.18 6.53 3.68
CA ALA A 424 -3.93 6.17 4.89
C ALA A 424 -3.48 7.00 6.11
N VAL A 425 -2.16 7.19 6.29
CA VAL A 425 -1.61 8.02 7.37
C VAL A 425 -2.02 9.49 7.21
N ALA A 426 -1.96 10.04 5.99
CA ALA A 426 -2.38 11.41 5.70
C ALA A 426 -3.89 11.60 5.96
N MET A 427 -4.74 10.67 5.55
CA MET A 427 -6.17 10.69 5.88
C MET A 427 -6.41 10.61 7.39
N GLY A 428 -5.63 9.79 8.12
CA GLY A 428 -5.66 9.70 9.59
C GLY A 428 -5.30 11.02 10.28
N CYS A 429 -4.48 11.84 9.64
CA CYS A 429 -4.13 13.18 10.12
C CYS A 429 -5.21 14.24 9.84
N GLN A 430 -6.14 14.00 8.91
CA GLN A 430 -7.23 14.93 8.56
C GLN A 430 -8.41 14.80 9.53
N LYS A 431 -8.32 15.50 10.65
CA LYS A 431 -9.32 15.50 11.72
C LYS A 431 -10.29 16.66 11.55
N THR A 432 -11.58 16.42 11.85
CA THR A 432 -12.59 17.49 11.94
C THR A 432 -12.48 18.21 13.29
N GLU A 433 -12.61 19.53 13.29
CA GLU A 433 -12.70 20.29 14.53
C GLU A 433 -13.99 19.94 15.30
N ASN A 434 -13.88 19.92 16.65
CA ASN A 434 -15.03 19.65 17.52
C ASN A 434 -16.09 20.75 17.30
N GLY A 435 -17.16 20.43 16.61
CA GLY A 435 -18.30 21.34 16.38
C GLY A 435 -19.02 21.14 15.05
N SER A 436 -18.38 20.54 14.05
CA SER A 436 -18.99 20.33 12.73
C SER A 436 -19.53 18.91 12.48
N ILE A 437 -19.75 18.12 13.54
CA ILE A 437 -20.44 16.83 13.40
C ILE A 437 -21.94 17.13 13.22
N LYS A 438 -22.33 17.57 12.02
CA LYS A 438 -23.70 17.34 11.58
C LYS A 438 -23.85 15.84 11.38
N HIS A 439 -24.45 15.18 12.36
CA HIS A 439 -24.95 13.83 12.22
C HIS A 439 -25.73 13.73 10.91
N ARG A 440 -25.15 13.15 9.88
CA ARG A 440 -25.95 12.44 8.89
C ARG A 440 -26.56 11.28 9.65
N GLN A 441 -27.81 11.41 10.04
CA GLN A 441 -28.63 10.28 10.46
C GLN A 441 -28.64 9.31 9.30
N VAL A 442 -27.81 8.30 9.37
CA VAL A 442 -27.95 7.10 8.54
C VAL A 442 -29.13 6.38 9.17
N TYR A 443 -30.27 6.48 8.51
CA TYR A 443 -31.48 5.75 8.84
C TYR A 443 -31.15 4.25 8.91
N ASN A 444 -31.67 3.64 10.00
CA ASN A 444 -31.71 2.20 10.23
C ASN A 444 -32.34 1.42 9.08
#